data_7886113736313c7262de1ded1a8a7915
#
_entry.id   7886113736313c7262de1ded1a8a7915
#
_cell.length_a   1.000
_cell.length_b   1.000
_cell.length_c   1.000
_cell.angle_alpha   90.00
_cell.angle_beta   90.00
_cell.angle_gamma   90.00
#
_symmetry.space_group_name_H-M   'P 1'
#
loop_
_entity.id
_entity.type
_entity.pdbx_description
1 polymer ?
#
loop_
_entity_poly.entity_id
_entity_poly.type
_entity_poly.pdbx_seq_one_letter_code
_entity_poly.pdbx_strand_id
1 'polypeptide(L)'
;MADKNTKPEASKQKGEEFNEEDLGEPIAQGTGIPPGMSADKFNEILKMFQQQMAMQDIPDREKAKKWEEYLFWKTQPVPKFDEDIDSEGPIEHKKLEDVRPSPYNLPAEYEWSDVDIENPEHIQEVYDLLYDNYVEDDDATFRFKYSASFLDWALKPPGWQKTWYPCVRVAATGKMVAFISAIPTSIQLRANELIKAVEINFLCVHKKLRSKRLAPVLIKEITRRVNQKDIWQALYTAGIVLPSPVSTCRYYHRPLNWTKLYEIGFSAIPPNQTAASMVAKYTLPKEVPLKVRAMTKADVKAVHPILQNYLSAASDMSQHFSEEEVAHWFVDPIADEKNDDKIVYSYVVEEAGKVVDFFSFYKLDHTVLKEWATESNLRAAYGFYYATSSLASAKARQERIKELIGAAVILANNLGFEVYNELTLLDNPSHLDELKFGCGDGYLNYYLFNYRAQPVHGGLDKQKQLEQLDGKGVGVIML
;
A
#
# COMPACT_ATOMS: atom_id res chain seq x y z
N MET A 1 -53.03 -35.41 33.92
CA MET A 1 -53.77 -34.14 34.00
C MET A 1 -52.80 -33.09 33.55
N ALA A 2 -52.83 -32.78 32.28
CA ALA A 2 -53.35 -31.57 31.64
C ALA A 2 -52.48 -30.36 32.03
N ASP A 3 -51.73 -29.83 31.18
CA ASP A 3 -51.87 -29.16 29.85
C ASP A 3 -51.55 -27.65 29.99
N LYS A 4 -50.65 -27.10 29.26
CA LYS A 4 -50.73 -26.10 28.24
C LYS A 4 -49.45 -25.31 28.00
N ASN A 5 -48.96 -25.51 26.77
CA ASN A 5 -48.13 -24.62 25.97
C ASN A 5 -48.60 -23.16 25.95
N THR A 6 -47.65 -22.23 25.91
CA THR A 6 -47.78 -21.02 25.07
C THR A 6 -46.40 -20.48 24.72
N LYS A 7 -46.03 -20.53 23.44
CA LYS A 7 -44.98 -19.75 22.79
C LYS A 7 -45.48 -18.33 22.52
N PRO A 8 -44.67 -17.29 22.55
CA PRO A 8 -45.01 -16.01 21.93
C PRO A 8 -44.63 -15.99 20.45
N GLU A 9 -45.55 -15.50 19.65
CA GLU A 9 -45.48 -15.31 18.20
C GLU A 9 -44.45 -14.25 17.81
N ALA A 10 -43.66 -14.57 16.77
CA ALA A 10 -42.81 -13.62 16.07
C ALA A 10 -43.66 -12.84 15.04
N SER A 11 -43.71 -11.53 15.18
CA SER A 11 -44.28 -10.61 14.20
C SER A 11 -43.42 -10.58 12.94
N LYS A 12 -43.95 -11.05 11.83
CA LYS A 12 -43.42 -10.91 10.47
C LYS A 12 -43.61 -9.45 10.03
N GLN A 13 -42.54 -8.69 9.86
CA GLN A 13 -42.55 -7.53 8.99
C GLN A 13 -42.37 -8.02 7.56
N LYS A 14 -43.35 -7.66 6.70
CA LYS A 14 -43.33 -7.88 5.26
C LYS A 14 -42.21 -7.05 4.64
N GLY A 15 -41.29 -7.71 3.95
CA GLY A 15 -40.41 -7.07 2.96
C GLY A 15 -41.26 -6.73 1.73
N GLU A 16 -41.19 -5.50 1.31
CA GLU A 16 -41.69 -5.10 -0.02
C GLU A 16 -40.69 -5.63 -1.06
N GLU A 17 -41.20 -6.54 -1.91
CA GLU A 17 -40.49 -6.97 -3.11
C GLU A 17 -40.44 -5.79 -4.10
N PHE A 18 -39.23 -5.39 -4.50
CA PHE A 18 -39.03 -4.52 -5.63
C PHE A 18 -39.34 -5.28 -6.93
N ASN A 19 -40.33 -4.81 -7.67
CA ASN A 19 -40.67 -5.33 -8.99
C ASN A 19 -39.72 -4.77 -10.04
N GLU A 20 -39.02 -5.62 -10.81
CA GLU A 20 -38.13 -5.30 -11.92
C GLU A 20 -38.80 -4.64 -13.15
N GLU A 21 -40.06 -4.32 -13.09
CA GLU A 21 -40.82 -3.73 -14.24
C GLU A 21 -40.83 -2.21 -14.31
N ASP A 22 -40.20 -1.48 -13.37
CA ASP A 22 -40.14 0.00 -13.36
C ASP A 22 -38.87 0.62 -13.97
N LEU A 23 -38.09 -0.14 -14.73
CA LEU A 23 -36.96 0.36 -15.51
C LEU A 23 -37.37 0.64 -16.97
N GLY A 24 -38.19 1.63 -17.18
CA GLY A 24 -38.58 2.05 -18.50
C GLY A 24 -38.63 3.54 -18.70
N GLU A 25 -37.53 4.12 -19.24
CA GLU A 25 -37.50 5.09 -20.34
C GLU A 25 -36.11 5.79 -20.37
N PRO A 26 -35.60 6.19 -21.54
CA PRO A 26 -34.21 6.62 -21.69
C PRO A 26 -33.95 7.99 -21.11
N ILE A 27 -32.74 8.16 -20.55
CA ILE A 27 -32.18 9.36 -19.97
C ILE A 27 -32.29 10.54 -20.93
N ALA A 28 -33.03 11.58 -20.55
CA ALA A 28 -33.09 12.84 -21.29
C ALA A 28 -31.72 13.55 -21.23
N GLN A 29 -31.20 13.88 -22.39
CA GLN A 29 -29.95 14.66 -22.52
C GLN A 29 -30.11 16.03 -21.82
N GLY A 30 -29.34 16.28 -20.76
CA GLY A 30 -29.08 17.64 -20.27
C GLY A 30 -28.97 17.92 -18.79
N THR A 31 -29.51 17.12 -17.86
CA THR A 31 -29.52 17.52 -16.44
C THR A 31 -28.95 16.47 -15.46
N GLY A 32 -28.63 15.27 -15.88
CA GLY A 32 -28.09 14.21 -15.01
C GLY A 32 -29.03 13.71 -13.89
N ILE A 33 -30.29 14.18 -13.87
CA ILE A 33 -31.31 13.82 -12.88
C ILE A 33 -32.20 12.71 -13.48
N PRO A 34 -32.40 11.60 -12.77
CA PRO A 34 -33.29 10.53 -13.24
C PRO A 34 -34.73 11.02 -13.49
N PRO A 35 -35.44 10.50 -14.51
CA PRO A 35 -36.82 10.87 -14.79
C PRO A 35 -37.72 10.61 -13.56
N GLY A 36 -38.49 11.65 -13.14
CA GLY A 36 -39.40 11.56 -12.00
C GLY A 36 -38.81 11.94 -10.64
N MET A 37 -37.55 12.31 -10.57
CA MET A 37 -36.91 12.80 -9.34
C MET A 37 -36.79 14.33 -9.35
N SER A 38 -37.22 15.00 -8.28
CA SER A 38 -37.01 16.45 -8.15
C SER A 38 -35.54 16.75 -7.88
N ALA A 39 -35.06 17.91 -8.35
CA ALA A 39 -33.68 18.36 -8.14
C ALA A 39 -33.30 18.40 -6.65
N ASP A 40 -34.25 18.75 -5.76
CA ASP A 40 -34.05 18.79 -4.32
C ASP A 40 -33.84 17.38 -3.74
N LYS A 41 -34.61 16.41 -4.16
CA LYS A 41 -34.49 15.02 -3.72
C LYS A 41 -33.22 14.35 -4.26
N PHE A 42 -32.82 14.69 -5.49
CA PHE A 42 -31.55 14.26 -6.06
C PHE A 42 -30.36 14.86 -5.29
N ASN A 43 -30.42 16.15 -4.97
CA ASN A 43 -29.38 16.82 -4.17
C ASN A 43 -29.33 16.30 -2.72
N GLU A 44 -30.46 15.88 -2.16
CA GLU A 44 -30.53 15.28 -0.83
C GLU A 44 -29.91 13.86 -0.82
N ILE A 45 -30.21 13.06 -1.82
CA ILE A 45 -29.58 11.74 -2.03
C ILE A 45 -28.08 11.91 -2.30
N LEU A 46 -27.68 12.90 -3.10
CA LEU A 46 -26.30 13.21 -3.39
C LEU A 46 -25.54 13.67 -2.14
N LYS A 47 -26.18 14.49 -1.29
CA LYS A 47 -25.63 14.89 0.02
C LYS A 47 -25.50 13.71 0.97
N MET A 48 -26.49 12.81 1.01
CA MET A 48 -26.41 11.59 1.79
C MET A 48 -25.30 10.67 1.28
N PHE A 49 -25.13 10.54 -0.04
CA PHE A 49 -24.04 9.76 -0.66
C PHE A 49 -22.68 10.41 -0.41
N GLN A 50 -22.59 11.74 -0.49
CA GLN A 50 -21.36 12.47 -0.13
C GLN A 50 -21.03 12.40 1.36
N GLN A 51 -22.04 12.44 2.24
CA GLN A 51 -21.87 12.20 3.67
C GLN A 51 -21.49 10.74 3.94
N GLN A 52 -22.03 9.79 3.19
CA GLN A 52 -21.70 8.38 3.30
C GLN A 52 -20.29 8.08 2.74
N MET A 53 -19.87 8.73 1.65
CA MET A 53 -18.51 8.65 1.13
C MET A 53 -17.49 9.43 1.99
N ALA A 54 -17.89 10.54 2.60
CA ALA A 54 -17.06 11.25 3.60
C ALA A 54 -17.01 10.51 4.95
N MET A 55 -17.94 9.56 5.19
CA MET A 55 -18.00 8.68 6.34
C MET A 55 -17.49 7.26 6.05
N GLN A 56 -16.93 6.98 4.87
CA GLN A 56 -16.09 5.78 4.69
C GLN A 56 -14.79 6.03 5.43
N ASP A 57 -14.86 5.57 6.64
CA ASP A 57 -13.95 5.84 7.73
C ASP A 57 -12.53 5.35 7.44
N ILE A 58 -11.56 6.16 7.81
CA ILE A 58 -10.32 5.64 8.39
C ILE A 58 -10.75 4.50 9.31
N PRO A 59 -10.03 3.37 9.31
CA PRO A 59 -10.22 2.37 10.36
C PRO A 59 -10.10 3.11 11.69
N ASP A 60 -11.24 3.54 12.19
CA ASP A 60 -11.30 4.36 13.39
C ASP A 60 -10.84 3.45 14.51
N ARG A 61 -9.94 3.92 15.36
CA ARG A 61 -9.63 3.20 16.61
C ARG A 61 -10.91 2.85 17.36
N GLU A 62 -11.97 3.66 17.21
CA GLU A 62 -13.30 3.39 17.76
C GLU A 62 -14.02 2.20 17.13
N LYS A 63 -13.68 1.83 15.86
CA LYS A 63 -14.19 0.61 15.18
C LYS A 63 -13.22 -0.56 15.26
N ALA A 64 -12.00 -0.35 15.76
CA ALA A 64 -11.08 -1.43 16.06
C ALA A 64 -11.74 -2.38 17.06
N LYS A 65 -11.53 -3.68 16.85
CA LYS A 65 -11.92 -4.68 17.85
C LYS A 65 -11.27 -4.33 19.17
N LYS A 66 -11.94 -4.68 20.30
CA LYS A 66 -11.31 -4.56 21.61
C LYS A 66 -10.06 -5.45 21.66
N TRP A 67 -9.07 -5.06 22.44
CA TRP A 67 -7.81 -5.80 22.59
C TRP A 67 -8.02 -7.30 22.82
N GLU A 68 -9.01 -7.66 23.64
CA GLU A 68 -9.34 -9.04 24.00
C GLU A 68 -9.77 -9.90 22.82
N GLU A 69 -10.29 -9.28 21.76
CA GLU A 69 -10.78 -9.97 20.56
C GLU A 69 -9.63 -10.32 19.58
N TYR A 70 -8.46 -9.70 19.74
CA TYR A 70 -7.27 -10.02 18.94
C TYR A 70 -6.55 -11.26 19.49
N LEU A 71 -7.20 -12.42 19.43
CA LEU A 71 -6.75 -13.67 20.03
C LEU A 71 -5.32 -14.08 19.68
N PHE A 72 -4.84 -13.73 18.49
CA PHE A 72 -3.48 -13.98 18.05
C PHE A 72 -2.54 -12.86 18.53
N TRP A 73 -2.85 -11.61 18.19
CA TRP A 73 -1.95 -10.47 18.43
C TRP A 73 -1.65 -10.23 19.91
N LYS A 74 -2.62 -10.48 20.80
CA LYS A 74 -2.38 -10.37 22.25
C LYS A 74 -1.35 -11.36 22.80
N THR A 75 -0.94 -12.36 21.99
CA THR A 75 0.13 -13.31 22.35
C THR A 75 1.46 -12.97 21.68
N GLN A 76 1.51 -11.87 20.91
CA GLN A 76 2.69 -11.43 20.22
C GLN A 76 3.32 -10.20 20.89
N PRO A 77 4.62 -9.96 20.72
CA PRO A 77 5.30 -8.79 21.25
C PRO A 77 4.95 -7.53 20.42
N VAL A 78 3.74 -7.04 20.60
CA VAL A 78 3.25 -5.79 20.00
C VAL A 78 2.66 -4.91 21.09
N PRO A 79 2.74 -3.55 20.97
CA PRO A 79 2.13 -2.64 21.92
C PRO A 79 0.62 -2.85 22.01
N LYS A 80 0.02 -2.64 23.18
CA LYS A 80 -1.43 -2.59 23.31
C LYS A 80 -1.97 -1.27 22.74
N PHE A 81 -3.25 -1.24 22.37
CA PHE A 81 -3.91 0.04 22.15
C PHE A 81 -3.85 0.86 23.45
N ASP A 82 -3.61 2.16 23.29
CA ASP A 82 -3.53 3.12 24.39
C ASP A 82 -2.44 2.81 25.45
N GLU A 83 -1.42 2.02 25.09
CA GLU A 83 -0.23 1.82 25.91
C GLU A 83 0.59 3.12 25.91
N ASP A 84 0.82 3.68 27.12
CA ASP A 84 1.75 4.78 27.27
C ASP A 84 3.19 4.27 27.04
N ILE A 85 3.88 4.89 26.09
CA ILE A 85 5.24 4.51 25.72
C ILE A 85 6.21 5.53 26.30
N ASP A 86 6.79 5.19 27.46
CA ASP A 86 7.77 6.04 28.14
C ASP A 86 9.17 5.99 27.47
N SER A 87 9.50 4.87 26.84
CA SER A 87 10.78 4.66 26.16
C SER A 87 10.62 3.78 24.93
N GLU A 88 11.35 4.11 23.87
CA GLU A 88 11.40 3.32 22.64
C GLU A 88 12.41 2.18 22.77
N GLY A 89 12.09 1.02 22.19
CA GLY A 89 12.98 -0.14 22.20
C GLY A 89 12.29 -1.49 22.06
N PRO A 90 13.06 -2.58 22.03
CA PRO A 90 12.54 -3.94 21.94
C PRO A 90 11.59 -4.27 23.10
N ILE A 91 10.50 -5.00 22.79
CA ILE A 91 9.52 -5.47 23.78
C ILE A 91 10.05 -6.70 24.53
N GLU A 92 10.56 -7.65 23.75
CA GLU A 92 11.15 -8.89 24.26
C GLU A 92 12.60 -9.00 23.85
N HIS A 93 13.44 -9.42 24.79
CA HIS A 93 14.84 -9.76 24.55
C HIS A 93 14.97 -11.28 24.58
N LYS A 94 15.13 -11.89 23.43
CA LYS A 94 15.33 -13.33 23.26
C LYS A 94 16.76 -13.62 22.75
N LYS A 95 17.18 -14.87 22.94
CA LYS A 95 18.46 -15.36 22.45
C LYS A 95 18.23 -16.44 21.39
N LEU A 96 19.24 -16.72 20.58
CA LEU A 96 19.18 -17.77 19.57
C LEU A 96 18.82 -19.15 20.14
N GLU A 97 19.25 -19.44 21.38
CA GLU A 97 18.93 -20.68 22.10
C GLU A 97 17.44 -20.82 22.44
N ASP A 98 16.70 -19.71 22.52
CA ASP A 98 15.26 -19.71 22.79
C ASP A 98 14.43 -19.98 21.51
N VAL A 99 15.08 -19.96 20.34
CA VAL A 99 14.38 -20.13 19.07
C VAL A 99 14.07 -21.61 18.84
N ARG A 100 12.80 -21.91 18.64
CA ARG A 100 12.34 -23.27 18.32
C ARG A 100 13.12 -23.84 17.12
N PRO A 101 13.72 -25.06 17.22
CA PRO A 101 14.52 -25.63 16.14
C PRO A 101 13.68 -26.11 14.95
N SER A 102 12.46 -26.64 15.19
CA SER A 102 11.58 -27.23 14.19
C SER A 102 10.44 -26.29 13.79
N PRO A 103 9.91 -26.39 12.55
CA PRO A 103 8.73 -25.65 12.11
C PRO A 103 7.50 -25.84 12.99
N TYR A 104 6.56 -24.91 12.93
CA TYR A 104 5.26 -25.07 13.58
C TYR A 104 4.44 -26.17 12.88
N ASN A 105 3.65 -26.92 13.67
CA ASN A 105 2.82 -27.99 13.16
C ASN A 105 1.68 -27.43 12.28
N LEU A 106 1.44 -28.11 11.16
CA LEU A 106 0.28 -27.94 10.30
C LEU A 106 -0.69 -29.12 10.49
N PRO A 107 -1.98 -28.97 10.17
CA PRO A 107 -2.87 -30.11 9.99
C PRO A 107 -2.33 -31.10 8.96
N ALA A 108 -2.65 -32.37 9.07
CA ALA A 108 -2.08 -33.46 8.26
C ALA A 108 -2.31 -33.31 6.74
N GLU A 109 -3.30 -32.51 6.34
CA GLU A 109 -3.62 -32.22 4.95
C GLU A 109 -2.66 -31.23 4.30
N TYR A 110 -1.78 -30.60 5.10
CA TYR A 110 -0.89 -29.53 4.66
C TYR A 110 0.56 -29.82 5.07
N GLU A 111 1.47 -29.32 4.27
CA GLU A 111 2.91 -29.40 4.52
C GLU A 111 3.61 -28.06 4.29
N TRP A 112 4.73 -27.84 5.00
CA TRP A 112 5.61 -26.73 4.73
C TRP A 112 6.47 -27.00 3.51
N SER A 113 6.64 -25.97 2.70
CA SER A 113 7.61 -25.94 1.60
C SER A 113 8.24 -24.55 1.54
N ASP A 114 9.35 -24.44 0.85
CA ASP A 114 10.02 -23.17 0.59
C ASP A 114 9.89 -22.83 -0.89
N VAL A 115 9.60 -21.56 -1.17
CA VAL A 115 9.64 -21.03 -2.52
C VAL A 115 11.10 -20.74 -2.88
N ASP A 116 11.58 -21.38 -3.93
CA ASP A 116 12.83 -20.98 -4.55
C ASP A 116 12.56 -19.82 -5.50
N ILE A 117 12.86 -18.61 -5.03
CA ILE A 117 12.62 -17.37 -5.80
C ILE A 117 13.58 -17.17 -7.00
N GLU A 118 14.57 -18.06 -7.17
CA GLU A 118 15.40 -18.14 -8.37
C GLU A 118 14.77 -19.04 -9.45
N ASN A 119 13.72 -19.82 -9.07
CA ASN A 119 13.00 -20.68 -10.01
C ASN A 119 11.76 -19.95 -10.57
N PRO A 120 11.69 -19.68 -11.88
CA PRO A 120 10.55 -18.99 -12.50
C PRO A 120 9.20 -19.69 -12.30
N GLU A 121 9.18 -21.05 -12.21
CA GLU A 121 7.95 -21.81 -11.96
C GLU A 121 7.40 -21.54 -10.56
N HIS A 122 8.28 -21.45 -9.55
CA HIS A 122 7.87 -21.13 -8.19
C HIS A 122 7.39 -19.66 -8.08
N ILE A 123 8.03 -18.71 -8.78
CA ILE A 123 7.55 -17.33 -8.85
C ILE A 123 6.18 -17.26 -9.51
N GLN A 124 5.95 -18.07 -10.56
CA GLN A 124 4.62 -18.15 -11.19
C GLN A 124 3.55 -18.68 -10.24
N GLU A 125 3.86 -19.69 -9.42
CA GLU A 125 2.93 -20.20 -8.39
C GLU A 125 2.59 -19.13 -7.35
N VAL A 126 3.58 -18.32 -6.93
CA VAL A 126 3.34 -17.18 -6.03
C VAL A 126 2.46 -16.14 -6.71
N TYR A 127 2.76 -15.79 -7.96
CA TYR A 127 1.94 -14.87 -8.75
C TYR A 127 0.47 -15.36 -8.82
N ASP A 128 0.25 -16.62 -9.17
CA ASP A 128 -1.09 -17.20 -9.29
C ASP A 128 -1.85 -17.15 -7.96
N LEU A 129 -1.17 -17.49 -6.85
CA LEU A 129 -1.76 -17.41 -5.52
C LEU A 129 -2.16 -15.97 -5.15
N LEU A 130 -1.27 -15.01 -5.38
CA LEU A 130 -1.53 -13.59 -5.08
C LEU A 130 -2.62 -13.03 -6.01
N TYR A 131 -2.55 -13.31 -7.30
CA TYR A 131 -3.51 -12.86 -8.29
C TYR A 131 -4.94 -13.25 -7.96
N ASP A 132 -5.16 -14.48 -7.48
CA ASP A 132 -6.49 -14.98 -7.15
C ASP A 132 -6.98 -14.60 -5.74
N ASN A 133 -6.06 -14.33 -4.82
CA ASN A 133 -6.40 -14.33 -3.38
C ASN A 133 -5.87 -13.14 -2.58
N TYR A 134 -5.01 -12.27 -3.14
CA TYR A 134 -4.38 -11.21 -2.34
C TYR A 134 -5.29 -9.98 -2.18
N VAL A 135 -4.74 -8.78 -2.22
CA VAL A 135 -5.45 -7.54 -1.90
C VAL A 135 -6.39 -7.12 -3.03
N GLU A 136 -7.64 -6.91 -2.67
CA GLU A 136 -8.69 -6.27 -3.47
C GLU A 136 -9.14 -5.00 -2.74
N ASP A 137 -9.69 -4.02 -3.47
CA ASP A 137 -10.41 -2.90 -2.87
C ASP A 137 -11.73 -3.37 -2.21
N ASP A 138 -12.29 -2.55 -1.33
CA ASP A 138 -13.47 -2.93 -0.53
C ASP A 138 -14.68 -3.30 -1.40
N ASP A 139 -14.82 -2.67 -2.57
CA ASP A 139 -15.90 -2.92 -3.54
C ASP A 139 -15.61 -4.08 -4.50
N ALA A 140 -14.47 -4.76 -4.36
CA ALA A 140 -13.98 -5.80 -5.26
C ALA A 140 -14.01 -5.34 -6.74
N THR A 141 -13.62 -4.11 -7.00
CA THR A 141 -13.53 -3.51 -8.34
C THR A 141 -12.16 -3.68 -8.94
N PHE A 142 -11.12 -3.55 -8.11
CA PHE A 142 -9.72 -3.63 -8.51
C PHE A 142 -8.96 -4.65 -7.67
N ARG A 143 -7.97 -5.27 -8.29
CA ARG A 143 -7.04 -6.18 -7.61
C ARG A 143 -5.62 -5.89 -8.08
N PHE A 144 -4.68 -5.83 -7.14
CA PHE A 144 -3.26 -5.69 -7.46
C PHE A 144 -2.75 -6.86 -8.29
N LYS A 145 -1.97 -6.53 -9.33
CA LYS A 145 -1.32 -7.49 -10.23
C LYS A 145 0.19 -7.45 -10.04
N TYR A 146 0.67 -8.16 -9.03
CA TYR A 146 2.11 -8.32 -8.77
C TYR A 146 2.72 -9.25 -9.82
N SER A 147 3.24 -8.70 -10.93
CA SER A 147 3.83 -9.51 -12.01
C SER A 147 5.03 -10.34 -11.52
N ALA A 148 5.41 -11.37 -12.29
CA ALA A 148 6.61 -12.15 -11.99
C ALA A 148 7.86 -11.29 -11.91
N SER A 149 8.01 -10.29 -12.82
CA SER A 149 9.12 -9.33 -12.79
C SER A 149 9.08 -8.45 -11.55
N PHE A 150 7.87 -8.05 -11.07
CA PHE A 150 7.71 -7.31 -9.82
C PHE A 150 8.16 -8.16 -8.62
N LEU A 151 7.71 -9.41 -8.54
CA LEU A 151 8.08 -10.32 -7.46
C LEU A 151 9.58 -10.63 -7.46
N ASP A 152 10.18 -10.77 -8.64
CA ASP A 152 11.63 -10.96 -8.78
C ASP A 152 12.42 -9.77 -8.22
N TRP A 153 11.99 -8.56 -8.51
CA TRP A 153 12.58 -7.34 -7.97
C TRP A 153 12.33 -7.19 -6.47
N ALA A 154 11.09 -7.35 -6.02
CA ALA A 154 10.68 -7.11 -4.63
C ALA A 154 11.24 -8.13 -3.63
N LEU A 155 11.49 -9.38 -4.05
CA LEU A 155 11.88 -10.47 -3.16
C LEU A 155 13.40 -10.73 -3.11
N LYS A 156 14.22 -10.07 -3.96
CA LYS A 156 15.66 -10.32 -4.02
C LYS A 156 16.55 -9.11 -3.68
N PRO A 157 16.21 -8.27 -2.68
CA PRO A 157 17.14 -7.21 -2.28
C PRO A 157 18.42 -7.79 -1.68
N PRO A 158 19.53 -7.03 -1.64
CA PRO A 158 20.77 -7.48 -1.01
C PRO A 158 20.55 -8.08 0.37
N GLY A 159 21.14 -9.25 0.63
CA GLY A 159 21.01 -9.94 1.90
C GLY A 159 19.77 -10.82 2.06
N TRP A 160 18.94 -10.98 1.04
CA TRP A 160 17.79 -11.89 1.07
C TRP A 160 18.21 -13.33 1.45
N GLN A 161 17.30 -14.11 2.02
CA GLN A 161 17.56 -15.45 2.52
C GLN A 161 16.58 -16.47 1.91
N LYS A 162 17.07 -17.56 1.33
CA LYS A 162 16.24 -18.63 0.75
C LYS A 162 15.16 -19.17 1.69
N THR A 163 15.43 -19.20 2.98
CA THR A 163 14.51 -19.72 4.00
C THR A 163 13.41 -18.75 4.40
N TRP A 164 13.40 -17.52 3.89
CA TRP A 164 12.43 -16.48 4.28
C TRP A 164 11.21 -16.40 3.34
N TYR A 165 10.99 -17.44 2.53
CA TYR A 165 9.85 -17.57 1.62
C TYR A 165 9.05 -18.85 1.88
N PRO A 166 8.60 -19.09 3.14
CA PRO A 166 7.81 -20.27 3.44
C PRO A 166 6.44 -20.22 2.77
N CYS A 167 6.02 -21.37 2.27
CA CYS A 167 4.68 -21.57 1.78
C CYS A 167 4.05 -22.83 2.41
N VAL A 168 2.73 -22.88 2.34
CA VAL A 168 1.96 -24.07 2.72
C VAL A 168 1.39 -24.70 1.46
N ARG A 169 1.61 -26.01 1.31
CA ARG A 169 1.08 -26.81 0.21
C ARG A 169 0.06 -27.82 0.73
N VAL A 170 -0.88 -28.19 -0.13
CA VAL A 170 -1.76 -29.35 0.12
C VAL A 170 -0.95 -30.63 -0.09
N ALA A 171 -0.76 -31.46 0.93
CA ALA A 171 0.09 -32.63 0.90
C ALA A 171 -0.27 -33.63 -0.24
N ALA A 172 -1.57 -33.78 -0.57
CA ALA A 172 -2.05 -34.69 -1.61
C ALA A 172 -1.79 -34.22 -3.05
N THR A 173 -1.69 -32.90 -3.28
CA THR A 173 -1.65 -32.32 -4.65
C THR A 173 -0.42 -31.45 -4.91
N GLY A 174 0.33 -31.09 -3.88
CA GLY A 174 1.43 -30.14 -3.97
C GLY A 174 0.99 -28.69 -4.22
N LYS A 175 -0.31 -28.39 -4.36
CA LYS A 175 -0.79 -27.03 -4.66
C LYS A 175 -0.45 -26.06 -3.54
N MET A 176 0.18 -24.94 -3.86
CA MET A 176 0.40 -23.82 -2.92
C MET A 176 -0.93 -23.17 -2.53
N VAL A 177 -1.14 -22.99 -1.22
CA VAL A 177 -2.39 -22.42 -0.67
C VAL A 177 -2.15 -21.30 0.33
N ALA A 178 -0.93 -21.07 0.73
CA ALA A 178 -0.55 -19.91 1.55
C ALA A 178 0.92 -19.58 1.37
N PHE A 179 1.27 -18.30 1.48
CA PHE A 179 2.61 -17.76 1.32
C PHE A 179 2.83 -16.57 2.25
N ILE A 180 4.06 -16.35 2.66
CA ILE A 180 4.53 -15.14 3.34
C ILE A 180 6.00 -14.94 2.98
N SER A 181 6.44 -13.68 2.91
CA SER A 181 7.84 -13.36 2.67
C SER A 181 8.41 -12.43 3.73
N ALA A 182 9.73 -12.52 3.90
CA ALA A 182 10.52 -11.53 4.63
C ALA A 182 11.73 -11.13 3.78
N ILE A 183 12.06 -9.84 3.79
CA ILE A 183 13.27 -9.30 3.21
C ILE A 183 14.04 -8.49 4.26
N PRO A 184 15.38 -8.40 4.19
CA PRO A 184 16.16 -7.63 5.15
C PRO A 184 15.88 -6.13 4.97
N THR A 185 15.84 -5.42 6.08
CA THR A 185 15.76 -3.96 6.10
C THR A 185 16.47 -3.39 7.32
N SER A 186 16.88 -2.14 7.24
CA SER A 186 17.40 -1.38 8.36
C SER A 186 16.58 -0.12 8.54
N ILE A 187 16.07 0.11 9.74
CA ILE A 187 15.15 1.21 10.04
C ILE A 187 15.85 2.20 10.96
N GLN A 188 15.88 3.46 10.56
CA GLN A 188 16.23 4.59 11.42
C GLN A 188 14.95 5.15 12.03
N LEU A 189 14.82 5.10 13.34
CA LEU A 189 13.71 5.71 14.06
C LEU A 189 14.26 6.88 14.89
N ARG A 190 13.98 8.11 14.45
CA ARG A 190 14.51 9.34 15.06
C ARG A 190 16.03 9.30 15.22
N ALA A 191 16.54 9.69 16.38
CA ALA A 191 17.96 9.66 16.71
C ALA A 191 18.40 8.36 17.41
N ASN A 192 17.52 7.32 17.44
CA ASN A 192 17.83 6.04 18.06
C ASN A 192 18.90 5.27 17.26
N GLU A 193 19.41 4.20 17.84
CA GLU A 193 20.26 3.26 17.11
C GLU A 193 19.50 2.63 15.93
N LEU A 194 20.25 2.29 14.88
CA LEU A 194 19.69 1.66 13.70
C LEU A 194 19.09 0.30 14.06
N ILE A 195 17.82 0.10 13.73
CA ILE A 195 17.08 -1.13 14.00
C ILE A 195 17.30 -2.09 12.82
N LYS A 196 18.01 -3.20 13.09
CA LYS A 196 18.10 -4.32 12.15
C LYS A 196 16.78 -5.09 12.18
N ALA A 197 16.09 -5.13 11.06
CA ALA A 197 14.74 -5.71 10.96
C ALA A 197 14.55 -6.49 9.65
N VAL A 198 13.39 -7.06 9.50
CA VAL A 198 12.87 -7.53 8.21
C VAL A 198 11.60 -6.78 7.86
N GLU A 199 11.36 -6.61 6.58
CA GLU A 199 10.08 -6.20 6.03
C GLU A 199 9.27 -7.44 5.69
N ILE A 200 8.03 -7.53 6.21
CA ILE A 200 7.11 -8.65 5.96
C ILE A 200 6.09 -8.22 4.91
N ASN A 201 6.09 -8.94 3.79
CA ASN A 201 5.19 -8.70 2.67
C ASN A 201 4.51 -9.99 2.20
N PHE A 202 3.50 -9.86 1.35
CA PHE A 202 2.81 -10.92 0.62
C PHE A 202 2.25 -12.04 1.50
N LEU A 203 1.81 -11.72 2.74
CA LEU A 203 1.05 -12.68 3.54
C LEU A 203 -0.29 -12.97 2.84
N CYS A 204 -0.36 -14.09 2.16
CA CYS A 204 -1.54 -14.52 1.43
C CYS A 204 -1.99 -15.90 1.86
N VAL A 205 -3.30 -16.07 2.06
CA VAL A 205 -3.96 -17.35 2.29
C VAL A 205 -5.11 -17.49 1.31
N HIS A 206 -5.17 -18.62 0.63
CA HIS A 206 -6.23 -18.96 -0.32
C HIS A 206 -7.60 -18.69 0.29
N LYS A 207 -8.51 -18.00 -0.42
CA LYS A 207 -9.82 -17.51 0.06
C LYS A 207 -10.63 -18.59 0.81
N LYS A 208 -10.63 -19.83 0.31
CA LYS A 208 -11.34 -20.97 0.93
C LYS A 208 -10.75 -21.42 2.28
N LEU A 209 -9.55 -20.98 2.64
CA LEU A 209 -8.83 -21.41 3.85
C LEU A 209 -8.68 -20.30 4.90
N ARG A 210 -9.19 -19.09 4.65
CA ARG A 210 -9.05 -17.94 5.58
C ARG A 210 -9.59 -18.24 6.98
N SER A 211 -10.66 -19.02 7.10
CA SER A 211 -11.21 -19.44 8.41
C SER A 211 -10.37 -20.50 9.14
N LYS A 212 -9.37 -21.11 8.51
CA LYS A 212 -8.56 -22.22 9.07
C LYS A 212 -7.38 -21.76 9.91
N ARG A 213 -7.25 -20.46 10.20
CA ARG A 213 -6.18 -19.88 11.04
C ARG A 213 -4.75 -20.14 10.54
N LEU A 214 -4.54 -20.24 9.23
CA LEU A 214 -3.21 -20.44 8.64
C LEU A 214 -2.34 -19.18 8.77
N ALA A 215 -2.89 -17.96 8.64
CA ALA A 215 -2.12 -16.74 8.74
C ALA A 215 -1.34 -16.60 10.08
N PRO A 216 -1.92 -16.85 11.26
CA PRO A 216 -1.17 -16.92 12.51
C PRO A 216 -0.01 -17.90 12.51
N VAL A 217 -0.16 -19.05 11.86
CA VAL A 217 0.88 -20.07 11.80
C VAL A 217 2.02 -19.62 10.86
N LEU A 218 1.68 -19.01 9.71
CA LEU A 218 2.66 -18.41 8.80
C LEU A 218 3.47 -17.31 9.50
N ILE A 219 2.80 -16.41 10.23
CA ILE A 219 3.49 -15.34 10.97
C ILE A 219 4.46 -15.94 12.01
N LYS A 220 4.04 -16.94 12.77
CA LYS A 220 4.93 -17.62 13.73
C LYS A 220 6.12 -18.29 13.04
N GLU A 221 5.90 -18.94 11.91
CA GLU A 221 6.96 -19.65 11.19
C GLU A 221 7.98 -18.68 10.58
N ILE A 222 7.53 -17.59 9.95
CA ILE A 222 8.48 -16.61 9.41
C ILE A 222 9.25 -15.92 10.55
N THR A 223 8.60 -15.60 11.68
CA THR A 223 9.26 -15.06 12.87
C THR A 223 10.35 -16.02 13.36
N ARG A 224 10.05 -17.31 13.47
CA ARG A 224 11.04 -18.33 13.86
C ARG A 224 12.25 -18.34 12.92
N ARG A 225 12.02 -18.32 11.61
CA ARG A 225 13.10 -18.37 10.59
C ARG A 225 13.96 -17.11 10.59
N VAL A 226 13.35 -15.95 10.79
CA VAL A 226 14.05 -14.68 10.91
C VAL A 226 14.87 -14.62 12.20
N ASN A 227 14.29 -15.05 13.32
CA ASN A 227 14.98 -15.12 14.61
C ASN A 227 16.19 -16.07 14.59
N GLN A 228 16.18 -17.13 13.78
CA GLN A 228 17.35 -18.00 13.56
C GLN A 228 18.55 -17.29 12.91
N LYS A 229 18.33 -16.07 12.36
CA LYS A 229 19.38 -15.21 11.80
C LYS A 229 19.72 -14.02 12.72
N ASP A 230 19.32 -14.11 13.99
CA ASP A 230 19.53 -13.07 15.00
C ASP A 230 18.92 -11.70 14.62
N ILE A 231 17.74 -11.76 14.01
CA ILE A 231 16.90 -10.58 13.72
C ILE A 231 15.59 -10.76 14.49
N TRP A 232 15.22 -9.74 15.28
CA TRP A 232 14.13 -9.84 16.25
C TRP A 232 12.99 -8.86 15.98
N GLN A 233 13.21 -7.86 15.13
CA GLN A 233 12.25 -6.83 14.77
C GLN A 233 11.76 -7.03 13.34
N ALA A 234 10.53 -6.61 13.09
CA ALA A 234 9.97 -6.57 11.75
C ALA A 234 9.10 -5.32 11.55
N LEU A 235 9.09 -4.83 10.31
CA LEU A 235 8.16 -3.84 9.80
C LEU A 235 7.12 -4.55 8.93
N TYR A 236 5.85 -4.20 9.08
CA TYR A 236 4.76 -4.67 8.22
C TYR A 236 3.67 -3.62 8.13
N THR A 237 2.82 -3.74 7.13
CA THR A 237 1.68 -2.86 6.91
C THR A 237 0.39 -3.64 6.73
N ALA A 238 -0.74 -2.98 6.99
CA ALA A 238 -2.06 -3.51 6.71
C ALA A 238 -3.06 -2.38 6.44
N GLY A 239 -4.03 -2.62 5.55
CA GLY A 239 -5.16 -1.71 5.36
C GLY A 239 -6.11 -1.69 6.56
N ILE A 240 -6.29 -2.84 7.23
CA ILE A 240 -7.09 -2.97 8.46
C ILE A 240 -6.28 -2.59 9.70
N VAL A 241 -7.00 -2.13 10.75
CA VAL A 241 -6.35 -1.83 12.03
C VAL A 241 -6.01 -3.11 12.79
N LEU A 242 -4.75 -3.25 13.14
CA LEU A 242 -4.18 -4.27 14.02
C LEU A 242 -3.58 -3.59 15.26
N PRO A 243 -3.31 -4.30 16.36
CA PRO A 243 -2.61 -3.73 17.51
C PRO A 243 -1.10 -3.61 17.24
N SER A 244 -0.46 -2.46 17.51
CA SER A 244 -0.98 -1.09 17.44
C SER A 244 -0.23 -0.37 16.35
N PRO A 245 -0.88 0.41 15.49
CA PRO A 245 -0.17 1.10 14.43
C PRO A 245 0.78 2.16 15.02
N VAL A 246 2.02 2.18 14.51
CA VAL A 246 2.97 3.26 14.80
C VAL A 246 2.66 4.50 13.97
N SER A 247 2.03 4.31 12.80
CA SER A 247 1.55 5.40 11.93
C SER A 247 0.43 4.91 11.02
N THR A 248 -0.36 5.86 10.51
CA THR A 248 -1.39 5.62 9.48
C THR A 248 -1.26 6.68 8.40
N CYS A 249 -1.06 6.26 7.16
CA CYS A 249 -1.01 7.10 5.96
C CYS A 249 -2.25 6.85 5.09
N ARG A 250 -2.56 7.80 4.20
CA ARG A 250 -3.69 7.71 3.27
C ARG A 250 -3.22 7.75 1.83
N TYR A 251 -3.84 6.97 0.95
CA TYR A 251 -3.57 7.02 -0.49
C TYR A 251 -4.19 8.26 -1.14
N TYR A 252 -3.44 8.82 -2.08
CA TYR A 252 -3.84 9.90 -2.98
C TYR A 252 -3.54 9.50 -4.42
N HIS A 253 -4.41 9.91 -5.35
CA HIS A 253 -4.38 9.48 -6.73
C HIS A 253 -4.35 10.69 -7.66
N ARG A 254 -3.39 10.72 -8.59
CA ARG A 254 -3.32 11.70 -9.67
C ARG A 254 -3.77 11.06 -10.98
N PRO A 255 -4.98 11.36 -11.48
CA PRO A 255 -5.42 10.88 -12.78
C PRO A 255 -4.51 11.36 -13.91
N LEU A 256 -4.02 10.44 -14.73
CA LEU A 256 -3.24 10.72 -15.95
C LEU A 256 -4.12 10.51 -17.20
N ASN A 257 -4.88 9.43 -17.26
CA ASN A 257 -5.92 9.19 -18.26
C ASN A 257 -7.30 9.19 -17.59
N TRP A 258 -7.84 10.39 -17.33
CA TRP A 258 -9.10 10.52 -16.59
C TRP A 258 -10.27 9.84 -17.29
N THR A 259 -10.33 9.84 -18.63
CA THR A 259 -11.41 9.19 -19.40
C THR A 259 -11.47 7.70 -19.11
N LYS A 260 -10.34 7.00 -19.23
CA LYS A 260 -10.28 5.57 -18.91
C LYS A 260 -10.60 5.29 -17.44
N LEU A 261 -10.08 6.10 -16.51
CA LEU A 261 -10.37 5.95 -15.08
C LEU A 261 -11.86 6.08 -14.77
N TYR A 262 -12.57 6.94 -15.50
CA TYR A 262 -14.02 7.06 -15.41
C TYR A 262 -14.72 5.82 -15.98
N GLU A 263 -14.32 5.36 -17.16
CA GLU A 263 -14.90 4.20 -17.85
C GLU A 263 -14.75 2.89 -17.06
N ILE A 264 -13.68 2.72 -16.29
CA ILE A 264 -13.47 1.53 -15.45
C ILE A 264 -13.99 1.72 -14.01
N GLY A 265 -14.63 2.86 -13.70
CA GLY A 265 -15.20 3.13 -12.37
C GLY A 265 -14.19 3.51 -11.28
N PHE A 266 -12.94 3.84 -11.65
CA PHE A 266 -11.93 4.34 -10.71
C PHE A 266 -12.18 5.82 -10.33
N SER A 267 -12.71 6.60 -11.26
CA SER A 267 -13.04 8.01 -11.04
C SER A 267 -14.50 8.28 -11.31
N ALA A 268 -15.08 9.27 -10.64
CA ALA A 268 -16.44 9.74 -10.83
C ALA A 268 -16.46 11.22 -11.26
N ILE A 269 -17.56 11.65 -11.89
CA ILE A 269 -17.78 13.06 -12.19
C ILE A 269 -18.33 13.74 -10.93
N PRO A 270 -17.62 14.73 -10.33
CA PRO A 270 -18.12 15.46 -9.18
C PRO A 270 -19.37 16.29 -9.53
N PRO A 271 -20.20 16.64 -8.54
CA PRO A 271 -21.33 17.53 -8.74
C PRO A 271 -20.93 18.83 -9.45
N ASN A 272 -21.75 19.28 -10.38
CA ASN A 272 -21.54 20.51 -11.17
C ASN A 272 -20.29 20.50 -12.08
N GLN A 273 -19.73 19.32 -12.36
CA GLN A 273 -18.65 19.12 -13.33
C GLN A 273 -19.14 18.33 -14.54
N THR A 274 -18.36 18.35 -15.62
CA THR A 274 -18.57 17.54 -16.83
C THR A 274 -17.36 16.71 -17.13
N ALA A 275 -17.51 15.65 -17.91
CA ALA A 275 -16.35 14.85 -18.36
C ALA A 275 -15.30 15.72 -19.06
N ALA A 276 -15.73 16.67 -19.91
CA ALA A 276 -14.83 17.59 -20.59
C ALA A 276 -14.04 18.49 -19.61
N SER A 277 -14.69 19.00 -18.56
CA SER A 277 -14.01 19.81 -17.53
C SER A 277 -13.02 18.99 -16.73
N MET A 278 -13.33 17.72 -16.46
CA MET A 278 -12.41 16.81 -15.75
C MET A 278 -11.19 16.44 -16.60
N VAL A 279 -11.38 16.14 -17.89
CA VAL A 279 -10.26 15.92 -18.82
C VAL A 279 -9.37 17.16 -18.86
N ALA A 280 -9.95 18.35 -19.03
CA ALA A 280 -9.19 19.62 -19.05
C ALA A 280 -8.44 19.87 -17.73
N LYS A 281 -9.06 19.57 -16.57
CA LYS A 281 -8.45 19.69 -15.24
C LYS A 281 -7.18 18.86 -15.12
N TYR A 282 -7.18 17.64 -15.67
CA TYR A 282 -6.11 16.65 -15.48
C TYR A 282 -5.12 16.58 -16.64
N THR A 283 -5.36 17.31 -17.74
CA THR A 283 -4.43 17.38 -18.85
C THR A 283 -3.05 17.88 -18.40
N LEU A 284 -2.00 17.22 -18.86
CA LEU A 284 -0.60 17.51 -18.57
C LEU A 284 0.14 18.01 -19.83
N PRO A 285 1.16 18.86 -19.67
CA PRO A 285 2.07 19.16 -20.76
C PRO A 285 2.87 17.91 -21.14
N LYS A 286 3.38 17.87 -22.37
CA LYS A 286 4.28 16.79 -22.82
C LYS A 286 5.72 17.04 -22.39
N GLU A 287 6.14 18.31 -22.34
CA GLU A 287 7.48 18.70 -21.97
C GLU A 287 7.67 18.70 -20.46
N VAL A 288 8.74 18.06 -20.02
CA VAL A 288 9.15 18.07 -18.60
C VAL A 288 9.89 19.37 -18.33
N PRO A 289 9.48 20.16 -17.32
CA PRO A 289 10.09 21.47 -17.05
C PRO A 289 11.51 21.38 -16.47
N LEU A 290 11.93 20.20 -16.02
CA LEU A 290 13.25 19.93 -15.48
C LEU A 290 14.12 19.15 -16.48
N LYS A 291 15.41 19.46 -16.49
CA LYS A 291 16.38 18.66 -17.26
C LYS A 291 16.71 17.38 -16.49
N VAL A 292 15.98 16.34 -16.77
CA VAL A 292 16.15 15.02 -16.14
C VAL A 292 16.74 14.01 -17.13
N ARG A 293 17.40 12.99 -16.58
CA ARG A 293 17.79 11.79 -17.32
C ARG A 293 17.52 10.55 -16.46
N ALA A 294 17.40 9.40 -17.11
CA ALA A 294 17.30 8.14 -16.40
C ALA A 294 18.54 7.91 -15.52
N MET A 295 18.31 7.40 -14.30
CA MET A 295 19.35 6.98 -13.40
C MET A 295 20.05 5.72 -13.91
N THR A 296 21.34 5.65 -13.75
CA THR A 296 22.17 4.50 -14.11
C THR A 296 22.95 3.99 -12.89
N LYS A 297 23.59 2.83 -13.04
CA LYS A 297 24.44 2.27 -11.98
C LYS A 297 25.61 3.22 -11.61
N ALA A 298 26.06 4.08 -12.52
CA ALA A 298 27.11 5.04 -12.24
C ALA A 298 26.68 6.15 -11.25
N ASP A 299 25.38 6.40 -11.14
CA ASP A 299 24.83 7.45 -10.30
C ASP A 299 24.63 7.02 -8.83
N VAL A 300 24.70 5.71 -8.55
CA VAL A 300 24.43 5.14 -7.21
C VAL A 300 25.25 5.84 -6.12
N LYS A 301 26.54 6.04 -6.34
CA LYS A 301 27.44 6.71 -5.36
C LYS A 301 27.07 8.17 -5.10
N ALA A 302 26.45 8.84 -6.07
CA ALA A 302 26.01 10.22 -5.90
C ALA A 302 24.62 10.29 -5.27
N VAL A 303 23.70 9.40 -5.67
CA VAL A 303 22.32 9.34 -5.15
C VAL A 303 22.27 8.86 -3.71
N HIS A 304 23.05 7.85 -3.33
CA HIS A 304 23.05 7.28 -1.99
C HIS A 304 23.16 8.34 -0.86
N PRO A 305 24.18 9.22 -0.79
CA PRO A 305 24.26 10.22 0.27
C PRO A 305 23.15 11.28 0.19
N ILE A 306 22.68 11.63 -1.02
CA ILE A 306 21.57 12.58 -1.18
C ILE A 306 20.30 11.98 -0.56
N LEU A 307 19.99 10.71 -0.85
CA LEU A 307 18.85 9.99 -0.31
C LEU A 307 18.93 9.86 1.22
N GLN A 308 20.07 9.43 1.77
CA GLN A 308 20.22 9.26 3.22
C GLN A 308 20.09 10.60 3.96
N ASN A 309 20.72 11.67 3.47
CA ASN A 309 20.62 12.99 4.06
C ASN A 309 19.18 13.53 3.99
N TYR A 310 18.50 13.31 2.86
CA TYR A 310 17.10 13.70 2.70
C TYR A 310 16.20 12.95 3.69
N LEU A 311 16.28 11.63 3.76
CA LEU A 311 15.46 10.81 4.66
C LEU A 311 15.69 11.20 6.13
N SER A 312 16.93 11.42 6.52
CA SER A 312 17.28 11.88 7.87
C SER A 312 16.71 13.26 8.21
N ALA A 313 16.56 14.14 7.22
CA ALA A 313 16.02 15.48 7.40
C ALA A 313 14.49 15.56 7.30
N ALA A 314 13.86 14.60 6.58
CA ALA A 314 12.45 14.65 6.20
C ALA A 314 11.57 13.65 6.95
N SER A 315 12.12 12.79 7.82
CA SER A 315 11.32 11.75 8.47
C SER A 315 11.80 11.38 9.87
N ASP A 316 10.86 10.90 10.69
CA ASP A 316 11.14 10.32 12.01
C ASP A 316 11.40 8.80 11.94
N MET A 317 10.83 8.14 10.95
CA MET A 317 11.03 6.71 10.69
C MET A 317 11.33 6.50 9.22
N SER A 318 12.54 6.07 8.89
CA SER A 318 12.98 5.87 7.50
C SER A 318 13.79 4.58 7.33
N GLN A 319 13.85 4.11 6.10
CA GLN A 319 14.78 3.06 5.73
C GLN A 319 16.20 3.64 5.61
N HIS A 320 17.17 2.90 6.11
CA HIS A 320 18.58 3.18 5.92
C HIS A 320 19.12 2.27 4.81
N PHE A 321 19.54 2.88 3.70
CA PHE A 321 20.01 2.16 2.52
C PHE A 321 21.53 2.03 2.50
N SER A 322 22.06 0.89 2.08
CA SER A 322 23.42 0.74 1.57
C SER A 322 23.49 1.16 0.08
N GLU A 323 24.70 1.34 -0.45
CA GLU A 323 24.88 1.57 -1.90
C GLU A 323 24.36 0.39 -2.75
N GLU A 324 24.50 -0.83 -2.25
CA GLU A 324 23.99 -2.05 -2.93
C GLU A 324 22.47 -2.07 -2.98
N GLU A 325 21.79 -1.66 -1.90
CA GLU A 325 20.34 -1.52 -1.86
C GLU A 325 19.87 -0.37 -2.76
N VAL A 326 20.56 0.77 -2.81
CA VAL A 326 20.26 1.85 -3.76
C VAL A 326 20.39 1.34 -5.20
N ALA A 327 21.40 0.55 -5.51
CA ALA A 327 21.55 -0.06 -6.85
C ALA A 327 20.41 -1.02 -7.16
N HIS A 328 20.00 -1.86 -6.21
CA HIS A 328 18.91 -2.81 -6.39
C HIS A 328 17.54 -2.14 -6.56
N TRP A 329 17.20 -1.23 -5.65
CA TRP A 329 15.88 -0.64 -5.62
C TRP A 329 15.61 0.39 -6.72
N PHE A 330 16.65 1.08 -7.21
CA PHE A 330 16.48 2.24 -8.09
C PHE A 330 17.11 2.09 -9.47
N VAL A 331 17.89 1.05 -9.74
CA VAL A 331 18.47 0.81 -11.06
C VAL A 331 17.87 -0.44 -11.67
N ASP A 332 16.83 -0.24 -12.49
CA ASP A 332 16.21 -1.34 -13.25
C ASP A 332 17.20 -1.85 -14.31
N PRO A 333 17.42 -3.18 -14.42
CA PRO A 333 18.28 -3.74 -15.46
C PRO A 333 17.75 -3.53 -16.87
N ILE A 334 16.44 -3.25 -17.02
CA ILE A 334 15.79 -3.00 -18.31
C ILE A 334 15.88 -1.50 -18.61
N ALA A 335 16.73 -1.15 -19.60
CA ALA A 335 16.92 0.23 -20.00
C ALA A 335 15.73 0.80 -20.80
N ASP A 336 15.04 -0.04 -21.60
CA ASP A 336 13.89 0.38 -22.39
C ASP A 336 12.69 0.70 -21.47
N GLU A 337 12.34 1.98 -21.40
CA GLU A 337 11.24 2.49 -20.54
C GLU A 337 9.84 2.03 -20.99
N LYS A 338 9.73 1.51 -22.22
CA LYS A 338 8.47 0.96 -22.78
C LYS A 338 8.34 -0.54 -22.63
N ASN A 339 9.37 -1.21 -22.10
CA ASN A 339 9.31 -2.64 -21.85
C ASN A 339 8.33 -2.92 -20.70
N ASP A 340 7.40 -3.85 -20.93
CA ASP A 340 6.37 -4.18 -19.93
C ASP A 340 6.92 -4.90 -18.68
N ASP A 341 8.11 -5.48 -18.75
CA ASP A 341 8.78 -6.09 -17.61
C ASP A 341 9.57 -5.09 -16.74
N LYS A 342 9.74 -3.85 -17.23
CA LYS A 342 10.36 -2.79 -16.42
C LYS A 342 9.50 -2.42 -15.22
N ILE A 343 10.09 -2.42 -14.04
CA ILE A 343 9.39 -2.19 -12.78
C ILE A 343 9.68 -0.80 -12.24
N VAL A 344 10.95 -0.43 -12.08
CA VAL A 344 11.31 0.85 -11.47
C VAL A 344 11.79 1.87 -12.50
N TYR A 345 11.31 3.08 -12.35
CA TYR A 345 11.62 4.24 -13.18
C TYR A 345 12.27 5.30 -12.29
N SER A 346 13.56 5.48 -12.45
CA SER A 346 14.36 6.39 -11.63
C SER A 346 15.06 7.42 -12.49
N TYR A 347 15.06 8.66 -12.01
CA TYR A 347 15.62 9.81 -12.73
C TYR A 347 16.47 10.66 -11.81
N VAL A 348 17.46 11.31 -12.39
CA VAL A 348 18.33 12.27 -11.70
C VAL A 348 18.32 13.62 -12.39
N VAL A 349 18.52 14.68 -11.60
CA VAL A 349 18.79 16.04 -12.09
C VAL A 349 20.25 16.35 -11.85
N GLU A 350 20.90 16.89 -12.88
CA GLU A 350 22.30 17.33 -12.80
C GLU A 350 22.40 18.85 -12.91
N GLU A 351 23.15 19.45 -11.98
CA GLU A 351 23.53 20.84 -12.01
C GLU A 351 25.06 20.97 -11.95
N ALA A 352 25.63 21.71 -12.87
CA ALA A 352 27.11 21.89 -12.99
C ALA A 352 27.88 20.54 -13.00
N GLY A 353 27.32 19.50 -13.62
CA GLY A 353 27.94 18.17 -13.74
C GLY A 353 27.87 17.32 -12.46
N LYS A 354 27.04 17.68 -11.49
CA LYS A 354 26.80 16.90 -10.28
C LYS A 354 25.33 16.55 -10.17
N VAL A 355 25.03 15.32 -9.74
CA VAL A 355 23.68 14.91 -9.37
C VAL A 355 23.31 15.68 -8.11
N VAL A 356 22.17 16.38 -8.16
CA VAL A 356 21.63 17.20 -7.06
C VAL A 356 20.29 16.71 -6.57
N ASP A 357 19.52 16.04 -7.43
CA ASP A 357 18.22 15.48 -7.08
C ASP A 357 18.04 14.09 -7.70
N PHE A 358 17.13 13.37 -7.12
CA PHE A 358 16.72 12.03 -7.53
C PHE A 358 15.22 11.86 -7.25
N PHE A 359 14.51 11.16 -8.12
CA PHE A 359 13.15 10.70 -7.88
C PHE A 359 12.86 9.41 -8.62
N SER A 360 11.93 8.64 -8.11
CA SER A 360 11.53 7.36 -8.68
C SER A 360 10.05 7.06 -8.48
N PHE A 361 9.54 6.18 -9.32
CA PHE A 361 8.24 5.52 -9.17
C PHE A 361 8.34 4.10 -9.71
N TYR A 362 7.44 3.22 -9.27
CA TYR A 362 7.38 1.85 -9.76
C TYR A 362 6.02 1.53 -10.38
N LYS A 363 6.02 0.54 -11.25
CA LYS A 363 4.82 0.02 -11.90
C LYS A 363 4.19 -1.07 -11.03
N LEU A 364 2.91 -0.89 -10.70
CA LEU A 364 2.07 -1.93 -10.12
C LEU A 364 0.68 -1.83 -10.73
N ASP A 365 0.42 -2.67 -11.71
CA ASP A 365 -0.85 -2.70 -12.41
C ASP A 365 -1.97 -3.25 -11.55
N HIS A 366 -3.22 -2.91 -11.92
CA HIS A 366 -4.41 -3.47 -11.31
C HIS A 366 -5.24 -4.20 -12.36
N THR A 367 -5.82 -5.33 -11.96
CA THR A 367 -6.86 -5.99 -12.75
C THR A 367 -8.21 -5.37 -12.39
N VAL A 368 -8.99 -5.01 -13.40
CA VAL A 368 -10.38 -4.57 -13.25
C VAL A 368 -11.27 -5.79 -13.19
N LEU A 369 -12.02 -5.94 -12.10
CA LEU A 369 -12.82 -7.15 -11.81
C LEU A 369 -14.28 -7.06 -12.25
N LYS A 370 -14.74 -5.87 -12.64
CA LYS A 370 -16.13 -5.65 -13.04
C LYS A 370 -16.35 -6.08 -14.50
N GLU A 371 -17.33 -6.95 -14.74
CA GLU A 371 -17.67 -7.47 -16.08
C GLU A 371 -18.13 -6.37 -17.06
N TRP A 372 -18.66 -5.25 -16.56
CA TRP A 372 -19.09 -4.13 -17.40
C TRP A 372 -17.93 -3.21 -17.85
N ALA A 373 -16.73 -3.37 -17.27
CA ALA A 373 -15.60 -2.54 -17.62
C ALA A 373 -15.11 -2.84 -19.05
N THR A 374 -14.85 -1.78 -19.80
CA THR A 374 -14.36 -1.87 -21.18
C THR A 374 -12.90 -2.36 -21.28
N GLU A 375 -12.17 -2.20 -20.18
CA GLU A 375 -10.74 -2.54 -20.07
C GLU A 375 -10.51 -3.39 -18.82
N SER A 376 -9.69 -4.42 -18.96
CA SER A 376 -9.39 -5.35 -17.88
C SER A 376 -8.15 -5.02 -17.07
N ASN A 377 -7.38 -4.01 -17.45
CA ASN A 377 -6.12 -3.64 -16.82
C ASN A 377 -6.04 -2.12 -16.61
N LEU A 378 -5.58 -1.72 -15.44
CA LEU A 378 -5.23 -0.34 -15.10
C LEU A 378 -3.72 -0.27 -14.87
N ARG A 379 -3.01 0.49 -15.73
CA ARG A 379 -1.57 0.72 -15.62
C ARG A 379 -1.30 1.83 -14.62
N ALA A 380 -0.82 1.47 -13.44
CA ALA A 380 -0.63 2.40 -12.34
C ALA A 380 0.85 2.59 -11.98
N ALA A 381 1.24 3.85 -11.79
CA ALA A 381 2.52 4.24 -11.20
C ALA A 381 2.32 4.52 -9.72
N TYR A 382 3.30 4.13 -8.92
CA TYR A 382 3.36 4.44 -7.50
C TYR A 382 4.61 5.25 -7.21
N GLY A 383 4.43 6.44 -6.63
CA GLY A 383 5.55 7.23 -6.15
C GLY A 383 6.42 6.40 -5.20
N PHE A 384 7.72 6.38 -5.49
CA PHE A 384 8.68 5.65 -4.68
C PHE A 384 9.56 6.64 -3.92
N TYR A 385 10.85 6.43 -3.82
CA TYR A 385 11.71 7.37 -3.12
C TYR A 385 12.15 8.52 -4.02
N TYR A 386 12.34 9.66 -3.40
CA TYR A 386 12.92 10.86 -3.98
C TYR A 386 13.84 11.55 -2.99
N ALA A 387 14.72 12.40 -3.46
CA ALA A 387 15.60 13.16 -2.60
C ALA A 387 16.14 14.41 -3.32
N THR A 388 16.48 15.40 -2.54
CA THR A 388 17.14 16.64 -3.00
C THR A 388 18.30 17.00 -2.11
N SER A 389 19.33 17.62 -2.69
CA SER A 389 20.41 18.26 -1.93
C SER A 389 20.00 19.62 -1.34
N SER A 390 18.83 20.15 -1.70
CA SER A 390 18.28 21.42 -1.20
C SER A 390 17.66 21.25 0.18
N LEU A 391 18.48 21.20 1.22
CA LEU A 391 18.05 20.95 2.61
C LEU A 391 18.13 22.20 3.50
N ALA A 392 18.30 23.41 2.93
CA ALA A 392 18.49 24.65 3.69
C ALA A 392 17.29 25.01 4.58
N SER A 393 16.07 24.64 4.19
CA SER A 393 14.86 24.76 4.99
C SER A 393 13.82 23.75 4.53
N ALA A 394 12.85 23.39 5.39
CA ALA A 394 11.73 22.54 5.03
C ALA A 394 10.96 23.08 3.80
N LYS A 395 10.70 24.38 3.78
CA LYS A 395 10.03 25.04 2.66
C LYS A 395 10.79 24.90 1.34
N ALA A 396 12.10 25.17 1.33
CA ALA A 396 12.92 25.05 0.11
C ALA A 396 12.96 23.59 -0.38
N ARG A 397 13.07 22.64 0.55
CA ARG A 397 13.02 21.20 0.27
C ARG A 397 11.69 20.81 -0.36
N GLN A 398 10.58 21.19 0.25
CA GLN A 398 9.21 20.86 -0.20
C GLN A 398 8.90 21.46 -1.58
N GLU A 399 9.30 22.73 -1.84
CA GLU A 399 9.14 23.34 -3.16
C GLU A 399 9.94 22.56 -4.22
N ARG A 400 11.18 22.16 -3.91
CA ARG A 400 11.98 21.37 -4.85
C ARG A 400 11.38 19.98 -5.09
N ILE A 401 10.89 19.29 -4.06
CA ILE A 401 10.20 17.99 -4.20
C ILE A 401 8.94 18.14 -5.06
N LYS A 402 8.15 19.19 -4.89
CA LYS A 402 6.99 19.46 -5.75
C LYS A 402 7.37 19.57 -7.22
N GLU A 403 8.49 20.22 -7.55
CA GLU A 403 9.00 20.27 -8.93
C GLU A 403 9.38 18.87 -9.45
N LEU A 404 10.05 18.06 -8.63
CA LEU A 404 10.47 16.70 -8.99
C LEU A 404 9.26 15.78 -9.21
N ILE A 405 8.27 15.82 -8.32
CA ILE A 405 7.05 15.01 -8.46
C ILE A 405 6.20 15.51 -9.64
N GLY A 406 6.15 16.83 -9.88
CA GLY A 406 5.55 17.37 -11.10
C GLY A 406 6.18 16.80 -12.37
N ALA A 407 7.51 16.68 -12.40
CA ALA A 407 8.23 16.03 -13.50
C ALA A 407 7.91 14.52 -13.58
N ALA A 408 7.88 13.81 -12.45
CA ALA A 408 7.55 12.38 -12.38
C ALA A 408 6.15 12.09 -12.96
N VAL A 409 5.16 12.89 -12.59
CA VAL A 409 3.77 12.79 -13.09
C VAL A 409 3.70 12.97 -14.61
N ILE A 410 4.46 13.94 -15.17
CA ILE A 410 4.52 14.16 -16.63
C ILE A 410 5.21 12.98 -17.32
N LEU A 411 6.32 12.48 -16.79
CA LEU A 411 7.02 11.31 -17.33
C LEU A 411 6.14 10.07 -17.32
N ALA A 412 5.49 9.77 -16.20
CA ALA A 412 4.56 8.65 -16.09
C ALA A 412 3.43 8.75 -17.13
N ASN A 413 2.85 9.94 -17.32
CA ASN A 413 1.85 10.18 -18.36
C ASN A 413 2.40 9.93 -19.76
N ASN A 414 3.61 10.40 -20.08
CA ASN A 414 4.25 10.19 -21.37
C ASN A 414 4.60 8.71 -21.65
N LEU A 415 4.80 7.92 -20.58
CA LEU A 415 5.04 6.47 -20.63
C LEU A 415 3.73 5.66 -20.67
N GLY A 416 2.57 6.31 -20.70
CA GLY A 416 1.27 5.66 -20.81
C GLY A 416 0.74 5.08 -19.51
N PHE A 417 1.21 5.53 -18.35
CA PHE A 417 0.53 5.26 -17.10
C PHE A 417 -0.79 6.03 -17.04
N GLU A 418 -1.77 5.51 -16.33
CA GLU A 418 -3.14 6.00 -16.32
C GLU A 418 -3.51 6.68 -15.00
N VAL A 419 -2.81 6.30 -13.94
CA VAL A 419 -2.89 6.91 -12.61
C VAL A 419 -1.51 6.92 -11.96
N TYR A 420 -1.24 7.95 -11.16
CA TYR A 420 -0.06 8.06 -10.31
C TYR A 420 -0.51 8.12 -8.84
N ASN A 421 -0.03 7.22 -8.03
CA ASN A 421 -0.46 7.03 -6.64
C ASN A 421 0.63 7.43 -5.66
N GLU A 422 0.26 8.09 -4.57
CA GLU A 422 1.14 8.42 -3.45
C GLU A 422 0.42 8.19 -2.12
N LEU A 423 1.20 7.97 -1.06
CA LEU A 423 0.73 7.99 0.33
C LEU A 423 1.08 9.34 0.97
N THR A 424 0.39 9.69 2.05
CA THR A 424 0.67 10.90 2.86
C THR A 424 1.91 10.72 3.74
N LEU A 425 3.04 10.34 3.15
CA LEU A 425 4.33 10.15 3.81
C LEU A 425 5.39 11.09 3.23
N LEU A 426 6.59 11.14 3.81
CA LEU A 426 7.67 12.04 3.42
C LEU A 426 7.16 13.50 3.33
N ASP A 427 7.55 14.23 2.27
CA ASP A 427 7.05 15.58 1.99
C ASP A 427 5.78 15.59 1.10
N ASN A 428 5.17 14.42 0.81
CA ASN A 428 4.00 14.32 -0.08
C ASN A 428 2.84 15.24 0.31
N PRO A 429 2.46 15.38 1.60
CA PRO A 429 1.38 16.30 1.99
C PRO A 429 1.56 17.74 1.50
N SER A 430 2.80 18.16 1.25
CA SER A 430 3.09 19.54 0.83
C SER A 430 2.72 19.85 -0.62
N HIS A 431 2.57 18.84 -1.49
CA HIS A 431 2.36 19.04 -2.93
C HIS A 431 1.13 18.34 -3.50
N LEU A 432 0.49 17.42 -2.76
CA LEU A 432 -0.62 16.61 -3.28
C LEU A 432 -1.76 17.47 -3.86
N ASP A 433 -2.21 18.49 -3.15
CA ASP A 433 -3.30 19.36 -3.61
C ASP A 433 -2.88 20.20 -4.82
N GLU A 434 -1.69 20.81 -4.80
CA GLU A 434 -1.21 21.67 -5.87
C GLU A 434 -0.98 20.89 -7.17
N LEU A 435 -0.51 19.63 -7.08
CA LEU A 435 -0.34 18.72 -8.21
C LEU A 435 -1.63 17.99 -8.58
N LYS A 436 -2.76 18.35 -7.96
CA LYS A 436 -4.11 17.83 -8.25
C LYS A 436 -4.27 16.34 -7.98
N PHE A 437 -3.63 15.82 -6.95
CA PHE A 437 -3.97 14.50 -6.43
C PHE A 437 -5.32 14.59 -5.70
N GLY A 438 -6.19 13.62 -5.94
CA GLY A 438 -7.43 13.44 -5.18
C GLY A 438 -7.21 12.46 -4.04
N CYS A 439 -7.85 12.69 -2.89
CA CYS A 439 -7.76 11.72 -1.79
C CYS A 439 -8.48 10.42 -2.16
N GLY A 440 -7.83 9.30 -1.90
CA GLY A 440 -8.41 7.97 -1.93
C GLY A 440 -9.15 7.63 -0.64
N ASP A 441 -9.84 6.52 -0.64
CA ASP A 441 -10.48 5.90 0.51
C ASP A 441 -9.55 4.93 1.28
N GLY A 442 -8.49 4.46 0.62
CA GLY A 442 -7.53 3.52 1.19
C GLY A 442 -6.56 4.14 2.21
N TYR A 443 -6.34 3.43 3.30
CA TYR A 443 -5.35 3.73 4.33
C TYR A 443 -4.33 2.63 4.44
N LEU A 444 -3.11 2.98 4.84
CA LEU A 444 -2.04 2.04 5.12
C LEU A 444 -1.52 2.27 6.53
N ASN A 445 -1.71 1.29 7.40
CA ASN A 445 -1.22 1.32 8.78
C ASN A 445 0.15 0.64 8.83
N TYR A 446 1.12 1.30 9.48
CA TYR A 446 2.48 0.83 9.70
C TYR A 446 2.62 0.23 11.09
N TYR A 447 3.32 -0.90 11.20
CA TYR A 447 3.50 -1.65 12.43
C TYR A 447 4.95 -2.06 12.62
N LEU A 448 5.41 -1.98 13.87
CA LEU A 448 6.69 -2.54 14.29
C LEU A 448 6.45 -3.77 15.17
N PHE A 449 6.97 -4.92 14.76
CA PHE A 449 6.94 -6.14 15.57
C PHE A 449 8.12 -6.18 16.53
N ASN A 450 7.85 -6.55 17.77
CA ASN A 450 8.83 -6.60 18.86
C ASN A 450 9.57 -5.28 19.10
N TYR A 451 8.88 -4.14 18.92
CA TYR A 451 9.45 -2.82 19.17
C TYR A 451 8.37 -1.82 19.61
N ARG A 452 8.61 -1.11 20.72
CA ARG A 452 7.82 0.04 21.14
C ARG A 452 8.36 1.29 20.51
N ALA A 453 7.50 2.05 19.89
CA ALA A 453 7.83 3.36 19.30
C ALA A 453 6.71 4.35 19.63
N GLN A 454 7.08 5.57 19.96
CA GLN A 454 6.13 6.69 20.00
C GLN A 454 5.48 6.83 18.62
N PRO A 455 4.21 7.23 18.52
CA PRO A 455 3.54 7.43 17.24
C PRO A 455 4.36 8.31 16.30
N VAL A 456 4.42 7.88 15.04
CA VAL A 456 5.03 8.63 13.94
C VAL A 456 3.93 9.26 13.12
N HIS A 457 4.08 10.51 12.71
CA HIS A 457 3.06 11.25 11.99
C HIS A 457 2.86 10.67 10.57
N GLY A 458 1.61 10.46 10.17
CA GLY A 458 1.23 9.87 8.88
C GLY A 458 0.79 10.89 7.81
N GLY A 459 1.07 12.18 8.01
CA GLY A 459 0.71 13.25 7.07
C GLY A 459 -0.76 13.70 7.13
N LEU A 460 -1.47 13.33 8.20
CA LEU A 460 -2.88 13.69 8.42
C LEU A 460 -3.08 14.26 9.82
N ASP A 461 -3.86 15.33 9.93
CA ASP A 461 -4.30 15.89 11.20
C ASP A 461 -5.40 15.02 11.87
N LYS A 462 -5.87 15.46 13.06
CA LYS A 462 -6.96 14.77 13.79
C LYS A 462 -8.29 14.75 13.02
N GLN A 463 -8.49 15.68 12.09
CA GLN A 463 -9.65 15.76 11.19
C GLN A 463 -9.42 15.00 9.87
N LYS A 464 -8.28 14.30 9.76
CA LYS A 464 -7.91 13.50 8.59
C LYS A 464 -7.66 14.33 7.31
N GLN A 465 -7.37 15.61 7.48
CA GLN A 465 -6.91 16.48 6.43
C GLN A 465 -5.40 16.42 6.29
N LEU A 466 -4.88 16.80 5.12
CA LEU A 466 -3.43 16.87 4.90
C LEU A 466 -2.77 17.82 5.91
N GLU A 467 -1.73 17.32 6.55
CA GLU A 467 -0.88 18.10 7.45
C GLU A 467 0.57 18.03 6.97
N GLN A 468 1.18 19.21 6.77
CA GLN A 468 2.57 19.28 6.35
C GLN A 468 3.50 18.79 7.46
N LEU A 469 4.47 17.98 7.06
CA LEU A 469 5.45 17.37 7.95
C LEU A 469 6.77 18.15 7.88
N ASP A 470 7.09 18.90 8.93
CA ASP A 470 8.37 19.65 9.01
C ASP A 470 9.54 18.76 9.43
N GLY A 471 9.83 17.72 8.63
CA GLY A 471 10.88 16.74 8.91
C GLY A 471 10.46 15.67 9.94
N LYS A 472 9.16 15.43 10.10
CA LYS A 472 8.59 14.42 10.99
C LYS A 472 7.63 13.56 10.19
N GLY A 473 7.62 12.28 10.43
CA GLY A 473 6.68 11.37 9.78
C GLY A 473 7.34 10.12 9.22
N VAL A 474 6.54 9.38 8.44
CA VAL A 474 6.97 8.13 7.82
C VAL A 474 7.81 8.41 6.59
N GLY A 475 9.01 7.83 6.52
CA GLY A 475 9.90 7.84 5.38
C GLY A 475 10.23 6.44 4.86
N VAL A 476 9.39 5.45 5.16
CA VAL A 476 9.49 4.08 4.66
C VAL A 476 8.34 3.82 3.70
N ILE A 477 8.67 3.39 2.48
CA ILE A 477 7.68 3.01 1.47
C ILE A 477 7.66 1.49 1.37
N MET A 478 6.51 0.90 1.71
CA MET A 478 6.25 -0.54 1.61
C MET A 478 5.69 -0.89 0.23
N LEU A 479 6.07 -2.05 -0.33
CA LEU A 479 5.63 -2.52 -1.63
C LEU A 479 4.32 -3.30 -1.58
#